data_08790fd61b2253340ae0dc63d02f0fe7
#
_entry.id   08790fd61b2253340ae0dc63d02f0fe7
#
_cell.length_a   1.000
_cell.length_b   1.000
_cell.length_c   1.000
_cell.angle_alpha   90.00
_cell.angle_beta   90.00
_cell.angle_gamma   90.00
#
_symmetry.space_group_name_H-M   'P 1'
#
loop_
_entity.id
_entity.type
_entity.pdbx_description
1 polymer ?
#
loop_
_entity_poly.entity_id
_entity_poly.type
_entity_poly.pdbx_seq_one_letter_code
_entity_poly.pdbx_strand_id
1 'polypeptide(L)'
;MKKSTLIYGGGAMGSFLAACLYKSNHQIFFLCRKKNYKKIKKSGLKVNVFNNKILLKKINLKNDKNFIIVNSLKKIKKFKFNNIFITTKITSDLGKIFLDIEKFVDNKTLIITPCTSLPFWWYLCLKRKYFRKFEKKMKNIFLKNIKRKNLVGMTMWLSGKILKPGKVNITHIQRGFPIKEVFDKNSDKVTNLRKEISKTCLSPKVKNIFSEIFIKSINSLAFNLIALKYEQNNYQLKNNKKAKKEILEILKEGDNILKKNNIKIYQSPKSRINQTLKSTSHTMSMLHAYKANKEIEIRELWKSFKQTIKTLNFKMNKTKKNFKLVEKKIYESI
;
A
#
# COMPACT_ATOMS: atom_id res chain seq x y z
N MET A 1 14.99 -1.44 25.49
CA MET A 1 13.58 -1.89 25.36
C MET A 1 13.25 -2.28 23.92
N LYS A 2 12.43 -3.29 23.68
CA LYS A 2 11.94 -3.63 22.34
C LYS A 2 11.03 -2.52 21.82
N LYS A 3 11.13 -2.21 20.52
CA LYS A 3 10.20 -1.30 19.87
C LYS A 3 8.82 -1.96 19.75
N SER A 4 7.78 -1.25 20.11
CA SER A 4 6.39 -1.70 19.99
C SER A 4 5.80 -1.26 18.66
N THR A 5 5.16 -2.19 17.96
CA THR A 5 4.59 -1.95 16.63
C THR A 5 3.17 -2.50 16.53
N LEU A 6 2.24 -1.65 16.14
CA LEU A 6 0.88 -2.05 15.78
C LEU A 6 0.80 -2.31 14.26
N ILE A 7 0.34 -3.48 13.88
CA ILE A 7 -0.08 -3.79 12.51
C ILE A 7 -1.61 -3.74 12.47
N TYR A 8 -2.15 -2.64 11.97
CA TYR A 8 -3.58 -2.45 11.77
C TYR A 8 -4.00 -3.02 10.43
N GLY A 9 -4.40 -4.29 10.42
CA GLY A 9 -4.85 -5.01 9.23
C GLY A 9 -4.13 -6.35 9.01
N GLY A 10 -4.79 -7.44 9.35
CA GLY A 10 -4.27 -8.82 9.23
C GLY A 10 -4.39 -9.41 7.82
N GLY A 11 -4.14 -8.60 6.77
CA GLY A 11 -4.05 -9.03 5.37
C GLY A 11 -2.70 -9.69 5.04
N ALA A 12 -2.48 -10.07 3.77
CA ALA A 12 -1.22 -10.70 3.35
C ALA A 12 -0.01 -9.78 3.60
N MET A 13 -0.16 -8.49 3.29
CA MET A 13 0.92 -7.50 3.46
C MET A 13 1.22 -7.20 4.92
N GLY A 14 0.17 -7.01 5.75
CA GLY A 14 0.34 -6.81 7.19
C GLY A 14 0.95 -8.03 7.87
N SER A 15 0.57 -9.23 7.45
CA SER A 15 1.16 -10.47 7.94
C SER A 15 2.65 -10.59 7.63
N PHE A 16 3.04 -10.26 6.40
CA PHE A 16 4.44 -10.30 6.02
C PHE A 16 5.27 -9.23 6.73
N LEU A 17 4.75 -8.01 6.82
CA LEU A 17 5.40 -6.93 7.54
C LEU A 17 5.56 -7.25 9.04
N ALA A 18 4.54 -7.85 9.65
CA ALA A 18 4.63 -8.34 11.04
C ALA A 18 5.77 -9.36 11.20
N ALA A 19 5.91 -10.29 10.25
CA ALA A 19 6.98 -11.28 10.25
C ALA A 19 8.38 -10.63 10.12
N CYS A 20 8.52 -9.65 9.24
CA CYS A 20 9.78 -8.91 9.06
C CYS A 20 10.20 -8.17 10.33
N LEU A 21 9.27 -7.44 10.94
CA LEU A 21 9.55 -6.63 12.13
C LEU A 21 9.74 -7.49 13.38
N TYR A 22 9.02 -8.60 13.52
CA TYR A 22 9.25 -9.57 14.59
C TYR A 22 10.68 -10.12 14.56
N LYS A 23 11.18 -10.49 13.36
CA LYS A 23 12.58 -10.92 13.17
C LYS A 23 13.60 -9.81 13.45
N SER A 24 13.17 -8.56 13.39
CA SER A 24 13.98 -7.39 13.75
C SER A 24 13.78 -6.96 15.21
N ASN A 25 13.31 -7.89 16.06
CA ASN A 25 13.15 -7.74 17.52
C ASN A 25 12.09 -6.70 17.96
N HIS A 26 11.05 -6.49 17.14
CA HIS A 26 9.88 -5.71 17.58
C HIS A 26 8.90 -6.57 18.39
N GLN A 27 8.26 -5.94 19.35
CA GLN A 27 7.02 -6.46 19.93
C GLN A 27 5.86 -6.07 19.01
N ILE A 28 5.16 -7.05 18.48
CA ILE A 28 4.11 -6.87 17.48
C ILE A 28 2.73 -7.03 18.09
N PHE A 29 1.89 -6.02 17.90
CA PHE A 29 0.45 -6.10 18.13
C PHE A 29 -0.25 -6.24 16.78
N PHE A 30 -0.81 -7.41 16.53
CA PHE A 30 -1.39 -7.76 15.24
C PHE A 30 -2.93 -7.71 15.30
N LEU A 31 -3.50 -6.61 14.76
CA LEU A 31 -4.94 -6.43 14.72
C LEU A 31 -5.54 -7.11 13.50
N CYS A 32 -6.38 -8.11 13.74
CA CYS A 32 -7.11 -8.82 12.70
C CYS A 32 -8.63 -8.76 12.89
N ARG A 33 -9.39 -8.99 11.81
CA ARG A 33 -10.86 -8.99 11.85
C ARG A 33 -11.39 -10.06 12.82
N LYS A 34 -12.49 -9.75 13.52
CA LYS A 34 -13.15 -10.64 14.51
C LYS A 34 -13.36 -12.06 13.95
N LYS A 35 -13.81 -12.20 12.71
CA LYS A 35 -14.05 -13.50 12.05
C LYS A 35 -12.79 -14.37 11.90
N ASN A 36 -11.61 -13.79 11.83
CA ASN A 36 -10.33 -14.51 11.69
C ASN A 36 -9.57 -14.70 13.00
N TYR A 37 -9.95 -13.93 14.03
CA TYR A 37 -9.20 -13.85 15.30
C TYR A 37 -9.03 -15.20 15.98
N LYS A 38 -10.13 -15.94 16.22
CA LYS A 38 -10.07 -17.24 16.92
C LYS A 38 -9.12 -18.21 16.20
N LYS A 39 -9.22 -18.28 14.85
CA LYS A 39 -8.37 -19.17 14.02
C LYS A 39 -6.90 -18.76 14.10
N ILE A 40 -6.59 -17.44 13.93
CA ILE A 40 -5.20 -16.96 13.95
C ILE A 40 -4.61 -17.08 15.36
N LYS A 41 -5.39 -16.81 16.41
CA LYS A 41 -4.94 -16.94 17.81
C LYS A 41 -4.56 -18.40 18.14
N LYS A 42 -5.34 -19.39 17.66
CA LYS A 42 -5.06 -20.81 17.86
C LYS A 42 -3.88 -21.31 17.03
N SER A 43 -3.83 -20.99 15.73
CA SER A 43 -2.84 -21.55 14.79
C SER A 43 -1.58 -20.70 14.64
N GLY A 44 -1.58 -19.47 15.16
CA GLY A 44 -0.54 -18.49 14.90
C GLY A 44 -0.59 -17.92 13.48
N LEU A 45 0.47 -17.18 13.12
CA LEU A 45 0.67 -16.61 11.80
C LEU A 45 1.81 -17.33 11.09
N LYS A 46 1.51 -17.98 9.97
CA LYS A 46 2.48 -18.69 9.12
C LYS A 46 2.68 -17.88 7.83
N VAL A 47 3.90 -17.43 7.59
CA VAL A 47 4.29 -16.69 6.38
C VAL A 47 5.34 -17.49 5.63
N ASN A 48 5.03 -17.86 4.39
CA ASN A 48 5.98 -18.48 3.46
C ASN A 48 6.38 -17.45 2.40
N VAL A 49 7.65 -17.43 2.03
CA VAL A 49 8.20 -16.51 1.04
C VAL A 49 8.90 -17.26 -0.06
N PHE A 50 8.40 -17.14 -1.25
CA PHE A 50 8.93 -17.77 -2.46
C PHE A 50 9.76 -16.74 -3.25
N ASN A 51 10.88 -16.32 -2.67
CA ASN A 51 11.79 -15.37 -3.32
C ASN A 51 13.22 -15.60 -2.82
N ASN A 52 14.15 -15.84 -3.77
CA ASN A 52 15.54 -16.15 -3.44
C ASN A 52 16.37 -14.92 -3.03
N LYS A 53 15.87 -13.70 -3.27
CA LYS A 53 16.59 -12.45 -3.00
C LYS A 53 16.47 -11.95 -1.58
N ILE A 54 15.68 -12.61 -0.73
CA ILE A 54 15.50 -12.20 0.67
C ILE A 54 15.76 -13.34 1.63
N LEU A 55 16.22 -13.00 2.83
CA LEU A 55 16.60 -13.97 3.86
C LEU A 55 15.41 -14.71 4.47
N LEU A 56 14.27 -14.00 4.65
CA LEU A 56 13.09 -14.59 5.26
C LEU A 56 12.39 -15.55 4.31
N LYS A 57 12.54 -16.86 4.51
CA LYS A 57 11.88 -17.90 3.71
C LYS A 57 10.58 -18.40 4.32
N LYS A 58 10.59 -18.67 5.62
CA LYS A 58 9.43 -19.17 6.37
C LYS A 58 9.48 -18.69 7.80
N ILE A 59 8.35 -18.29 8.34
CA ILE A 59 8.20 -17.95 9.74
C ILE A 59 6.86 -18.42 10.27
N ASN A 60 6.87 -18.93 11.49
CA ASN A 60 5.68 -19.24 12.28
C ASN A 60 5.70 -18.37 13.55
N LEU A 61 4.74 -17.49 13.69
CA LEU A 61 4.57 -16.63 14.87
C LEU A 61 3.42 -17.17 15.70
N LYS A 62 3.71 -17.58 16.92
CA LYS A 62 2.68 -17.97 17.91
C LYS A 62 2.27 -16.73 18.70
N ASN A 63 1.03 -16.73 19.22
CA ASN A 63 0.59 -15.67 20.11
C ASN A 63 1.31 -15.81 21.46
N ASP A 64 2.19 -14.85 21.74
CA ASP A 64 3.00 -14.76 22.96
C ASP A 64 3.26 -13.30 23.35
N LYS A 65 4.17 -13.05 24.30
CA LYS A 65 4.54 -11.70 24.76
C LYS A 65 5.17 -10.81 23.69
N ASN A 66 5.71 -11.38 22.61
CA ASN A 66 6.36 -10.64 21.52
C ASN A 66 5.48 -10.54 20.25
N PHE A 67 4.47 -11.42 20.11
CA PHE A 67 3.50 -11.41 19.02
C PHE A 67 2.08 -11.55 19.54
N ILE A 68 1.46 -10.41 19.83
CA ILE A 68 0.17 -10.30 20.48
C ILE A 68 -0.91 -10.14 19.42
N ILE A 69 -1.80 -11.12 19.32
CA ILE A 69 -2.92 -11.09 18.37
C ILE A 69 -4.14 -10.47 19.05
N VAL A 70 -4.72 -9.44 18.41
CA VAL A 70 -5.90 -8.75 18.92
C VAL A 70 -6.98 -8.61 17.85
N ASN A 71 -8.22 -8.52 18.27
CA ASN A 71 -9.38 -8.27 17.40
C ASN A 71 -10.06 -6.93 17.68
N SER A 72 -9.57 -6.19 18.66
CA SER A 72 -10.05 -4.87 19.03
C SER A 72 -8.95 -4.10 19.75
N LEU A 73 -8.81 -2.82 19.43
CA LEU A 73 -7.89 -1.91 20.12
C LEU A 73 -8.34 -1.61 21.56
N LYS A 74 -9.62 -1.85 21.92
CA LYS A 74 -10.10 -1.72 23.31
C LYS A 74 -9.39 -2.66 24.28
N LYS A 75 -8.81 -3.76 23.77
CA LYS A 75 -8.05 -4.73 24.58
C LYS A 75 -6.61 -4.26 24.88
N ILE A 76 -6.16 -3.20 24.20
CA ILE A 76 -4.82 -2.62 24.39
C ILE A 76 -5.02 -1.31 25.17
N LYS A 77 -4.98 -1.38 26.50
CA LYS A 77 -5.14 -0.20 27.37
C LYS A 77 -3.80 0.50 27.60
N LYS A 78 -3.81 1.85 27.63
CA LYS A 78 -2.68 2.70 28.08
C LYS A 78 -1.31 2.40 27.45
N PHE A 79 -1.27 2.01 26.18
CA PHE A 79 -0.02 1.68 25.47
C PHE A 79 0.27 2.69 24.37
N LYS A 80 1.55 3.13 24.21
CA LYS A 80 1.99 3.98 23.11
C LYS A 80 2.91 3.19 22.18
N PHE A 81 2.66 3.29 20.87
CA PHE A 81 3.43 2.56 19.89
C PHE A 81 4.59 3.41 19.33
N ASN A 82 5.73 2.77 19.08
CA ASN A 82 6.78 3.38 18.28
C ASN A 82 6.36 3.48 16.80
N ASN A 83 5.69 2.43 16.29
CA ASN A 83 5.25 2.38 14.90
C ASN A 83 3.81 1.87 14.81
N ILE A 84 3.02 2.48 13.93
CA ILE A 84 1.67 2.01 13.58
C ILE A 84 1.61 1.87 12.05
N PHE A 85 1.43 0.65 11.56
CA PHE A 85 1.26 0.37 10.14
C PHE A 85 -0.20 0.13 9.83
N ILE A 86 -0.78 0.92 8.93
CA ILE A 86 -2.17 0.78 8.47
C ILE A 86 -2.16 0.00 7.16
N THR A 87 -2.28 -1.33 7.25
CA THR A 87 -2.19 -2.26 6.12
C THR A 87 -3.55 -2.79 5.66
N THR A 88 -4.60 -2.02 5.89
CA THR A 88 -5.95 -2.31 5.40
C THR A 88 -6.07 -2.10 3.90
N LYS A 89 -7.15 -2.62 3.30
CA LYS A 89 -7.50 -2.30 1.91
C LYS A 89 -7.80 -0.80 1.73
N ILE A 90 -7.67 -0.29 0.51
CA ILE A 90 -7.99 1.11 0.17
C ILE A 90 -9.48 1.45 0.31
N THR A 91 -10.35 0.43 0.36
CA THR A 91 -11.78 0.57 0.66
C THR A 91 -12.05 0.93 2.12
N SER A 92 -11.05 0.82 3.00
CA SER A 92 -11.20 1.13 4.42
C SER A 92 -11.27 2.63 4.67
N ASP A 93 -12.13 3.04 5.60
CA ASP A 93 -12.24 4.43 6.05
C ASP A 93 -11.01 4.81 6.91
N LEU A 94 -10.09 5.54 6.29
CA LEU A 94 -8.88 6.01 6.96
C LEU A 94 -9.18 6.99 8.10
N GLY A 95 -10.21 7.84 7.96
CA GLY A 95 -10.60 8.77 9.01
C GLY A 95 -10.99 8.03 10.28
N LYS A 96 -11.82 7.00 10.17
CA LYS A 96 -12.19 6.14 11.30
C LYS A 96 -10.99 5.41 11.90
N ILE A 97 -10.07 4.92 11.05
CA ILE A 97 -8.85 4.27 11.55
C ILE A 97 -7.99 5.26 12.34
N PHE A 98 -7.86 6.50 11.86
CA PHE A 98 -7.09 7.53 12.58
C PHE A 98 -7.72 7.85 13.95
N LEU A 99 -9.04 7.94 14.05
CA LEU A 99 -9.76 8.07 15.33
C LEU A 99 -9.48 6.89 16.25
N ASP A 100 -9.53 5.66 15.75
CA ASP A 100 -9.28 4.44 16.51
C ASP A 100 -7.87 4.39 17.11
N ILE A 101 -6.86 4.87 16.37
CA ILE A 101 -5.45 4.81 16.79
C ILE A 101 -4.97 6.03 17.58
N GLU A 102 -5.69 7.14 17.60
CA GLU A 102 -5.24 8.43 18.15
C GLU A 102 -4.70 8.31 19.57
N LYS A 103 -5.40 7.59 20.45
CA LYS A 103 -5.01 7.39 21.84
C LYS A 103 -3.70 6.63 22.03
N PHE A 104 -3.23 5.93 21.01
CA PHE A 104 -1.98 5.17 20.99
C PHE A 104 -0.80 5.93 20.37
N VAL A 105 -1.04 7.18 19.93
CA VAL A 105 -0.05 8.05 19.28
C VAL A 105 0.50 9.07 20.26
N ASP A 106 1.79 9.29 20.18
CA ASP A 106 2.51 10.40 20.81
C ASP A 106 3.39 11.13 19.77
N ASN A 107 4.21 12.07 20.27
CA ASN A 107 5.12 12.84 19.43
C ASN A 107 6.24 12.02 18.78
N LYS A 108 6.47 10.79 19.26
CA LYS A 108 7.55 9.89 18.80
C LYS A 108 7.01 8.78 17.90
N THR A 109 5.71 8.57 17.85
CA THR A 109 5.05 7.51 17.06
C THR A 109 5.17 7.79 15.57
N LEU A 110 5.59 6.80 14.78
CA LEU A 110 5.51 6.81 13.33
C LEU A 110 4.20 6.16 12.87
N ILE A 111 3.45 6.85 12.01
CA ILE A 111 2.22 6.33 11.39
C ILE A 111 2.52 6.08 9.92
N ILE A 112 2.59 4.81 9.55
CA ILE A 112 2.95 4.36 8.22
C ILE A 112 1.69 3.88 7.49
N THR A 113 1.42 4.49 6.33
CA THR A 113 0.28 4.15 5.47
C THR A 113 0.76 3.54 4.17
N PRO A 114 1.04 2.22 4.10
CA PRO A 114 1.38 1.56 2.84
C PRO A 114 0.13 1.52 1.95
N CYS A 115 0.11 2.36 0.93
CA CYS A 115 -1.06 2.52 0.06
C CYS A 115 -0.80 2.04 -1.36
N THR A 116 -1.84 1.47 -1.98
CA THR A 116 -1.89 1.23 -3.42
C THR A 116 -2.47 2.46 -4.16
N SER A 117 -3.33 3.25 -3.51
CA SER A 117 -3.89 4.52 -4.00
C SER A 117 -3.12 5.72 -3.47
N LEU A 118 -3.47 6.92 -3.95
CA LEU A 118 -2.93 8.16 -3.42
C LEU A 118 -3.51 8.42 -2.03
N PRO A 119 -2.69 8.43 -0.95
CA PRO A 119 -3.18 8.72 0.38
C PRO A 119 -3.54 10.22 0.51
N PHE A 120 -4.41 10.54 1.46
CA PHE A 120 -4.87 11.93 1.67
C PHE A 120 -3.73 12.94 1.84
N TRP A 121 -2.63 12.56 2.47
CA TRP A 121 -1.47 13.43 2.69
C TRP A 121 -0.58 13.59 1.44
N TRP A 122 -0.77 12.80 0.38
CA TRP A 122 -0.02 12.95 -0.87
C TRP A 122 -0.15 14.36 -1.44
N TYR A 123 -1.30 14.99 -1.25
CA TYR A 123 -1.56 16.35 -1.76
C TYR A 123 -0.69 17.45 -1.12
N LEU A 124 0.01 17.12 -0.03
CA LEU A 124 0.96 18.04 0.62
C LEU A 124 2.16 18.38 -0.27
N CYS A 125 2.45 17.59 -1.31
CA CYS A 125 3.49 17.90 -2.29
C CYS A 125 3.05 18.90 -3.36
N LEU A 126 1.77 19.23 -3.42
CA LEU A 126 1.25 20.12 -4.45
C LEU A 126 1.53 21.60 -4.10
N LYS A 127 1.55 22.45 -5.13
CA LYS A 127 1.66 23.90 -4.96
C LYS A 127 0.59 24.42 -4.01
N ARG A 128 0.90 25.43 -3.21
CA ARG A 128 0.06 25.99 -2.13
C ARG A 128 -1.39 26.28 -2.57
N LYS A 129 -1.60 26.78 -3.80
CA LYS A 129 -2.93 27.06 -4.34
C LYS A 129 -3.84 25.82 -4.45
N TYR A 130 -3.26 24.63 -4.70
CA TYR A 130 -4.00 23.39 -4.78
C TYR A 130 -4.16 22.76 -3.40
N PHE A 131 -3.13 22.90 -2.54
CA PHE A 131 -3.16 22.41 -1.18
C PHE A 131 -4.29 23.02 -0.36
N ARG A 132 -4.55 24.33 -0.44
CA ARG A 132 -5.64 25.00 0.31
C ARG A 132 -7.02 24.37 0.04
N LYS A 133 -7.29 23.90 -1.18
CA LYS A 133 -8.55 23.20 -1.52
C LYS A 133 -8.69 21.86 -0.77
N PHE A 134 -7.58 21.20 -0.44
CA PHE A 134 -7.57 19.97 0.33
C PHE A 134 -7.50 20.21 1.84
N GLU A 135 -6.86 21.29 2.27
CA GLU A 135 -6.63 21.59 3.68
C GLU A 135 -7.94 21.65 4.47
N LYS A 136 -8.98 22.26 3.91
CA LYS A 136 -10.33 22.32 4.52
C LYS A 136 -10.91 20.90 4.75
N LYS A 137 -10.67 19.96 3.83
CA LYS A 137 -11.09 18.54 3.98
C LYS A 137 -10.20 17.76 4.93
N MET A 138 -8.92 18.14 5.05
CA MET A 138 -7.95 17.44 5.90
C MET A 138 -7.97 17.90 7.35
N LYS A 139 -8.57 19.07 7.68
CA LYS A 139 -8.69 19.53 9.08
C LYS A 139 -9.29 18.46 9.99
N ASN A 140 -10.22 17.67 9.48
CA ASN A 140 -10.88 16.60 10.23
C ASN A 140 -10.06 15.29 10.33
N ILE A 141 -8.91 15.20 9.64
CA ILE A 141 -8.05 13.99 9.65
C ILE A 141 -6.89 14.17 10.62
N PHE A 142 -6.39 15.39 10.78
CA PHE A 142 -5.37 15.69 11.79
C PHE A 142 -6.03 15.92 13.15
N LEU A 143 -5.94 14.90 13.99
CA LEU A 143 -6.50 14.89 15.32
C LEU A 143 -5.52 15.51 16.33
N LYS A 144 -5.97 15.75 17.56
CA LYS A 144 -5.16 16.34 18.63
C LYS A 144 -3.78 15.70 18.77
N ASN A 145 -3.71 14.37 18.74
CA ASN A 145 -2.47 13.61 18.96
C ASN A 145 -1.78 13.19 17.66
N ILE A 146 -2.43 13.31 16.50
CA ILE A 146 -1.85 12.93 15.20
C ILE A 146 -1.40 14.18 14.46
N LYS A 147 -0.12 14.39 14.41
CA LYS A 147 0.52 15.53 13.74
C LYS A 147 1.10 15.14 12.39
N ARG A 148 1.31 16.10 11.51
CA ARG A 148 1.98 15.87 10.21
C ARG A 148 3.33 15.16 10.34
N LYS A 149 4.11 15.48 11.39
CA LYS A 149 5.41 14.84 11.68
C LYS A 149 5.35 13.33 11.98
N ASN A 150 4.17 12.82 12.36
CA ASN A 150 3.99 11.38 12.58
C ASN A 150 3.88 10.59 11.26
N LEU A 151 3.58 11.25 10.13
CA LEU A 151 3.29 10.60 8.87
C LEU A 151 4.55 10.10 8.17
N VAL A 152 4.50 8.85 7.75
CA VAL A 152 5.55 8.19 6.98
C VAL A 152 4.93 7.54 5.76
N GLY A 153 5.52 7.80 4.60
CA GLY A 153 5.12 7.18 3.35
C GLY A 153 5.81 5.85 3.14
N MET A 154 5.05 4.89 2.64
CA MET A 154 5.55 3.59 2.26
C MET A 154 4.83 3.10 1.00
N THR A 155 5.55 2.39 0.13
CA THR A 155 4.95 1.61 -0.95
C THR A 155 5.25 0.13 -0.76
N MET A 156 4.40 -0.71 -1.36
CA MET A 156 4.58 -2.17 -1.31
C MET A 156 4.77 -2.69 -2.74
N TRP A 157 6.03 -2.96 -3.09
CA TRP A 157 6.41 -3.55 -4.38
C TRP A 157 6.61 -5.05 -4.23
N LEU A 158 5.54 -5.72 -3.85
CA LEU A 158 5.52 -7.16 -3.64
C LEU A 158 4.09 -7.71 -3.82
N SER A 159 3.98 -9.01 -3.99
CA SER A 159 2.71 -9.73 -4.14
C SER A 159 2.62 -10.85 -3.13
N GLY A 160 1.42 -11.06 -2.62
CA GLY A 160 1.14 -12.15 -1.69
C GLY A 160 -0.35 -12.45 -1.59
N LYS A 161 -0.66 -13.67 -1.18
CA LYS A 161 -2.05 -14.12 -1.00
C LYS A 161 -2.26 -14.80 0.33
N ILE A 162 -3.45 -14.62 0.88
CA ILE A 162 -3.93 -15.37 2.03
C ILE A 162 -4.45 -16.71 1.51
N LEU A 163 -3.90 -17.81 1.99
CA LEU A 163 -4.40 -19.16 1.69
C LEU A 163 -5.57 -19.51 2.61
N LYS A 164 -5.41 -19.22 3.89
CA LYS A 164 -6.45 -19.33 4.93
C LYS A 164 -6.09 -18.37 6.08
N PRO A 165 -7.02 -18.07 7.00
CA PRO A 165 -6.70 -17.21 8.15
C PRO A 165 -5.41 -17.66 8.84
N GLY A 166 -4.44 -16.74 8.96
CA GLY A 166 -3.13 -17.01 9.56
C GLY A 166 -2.12 -17.71 8.65
N LYS A 167 -2.43 -18.08 7.41
CA LYS A 167 -1.47 -18.65 6.45
C LYS A 167 -1.35 -17.79 5.20
N VAL A 168 -0.15 -17.25 4.96
CA VAL A 168 0.15 -16.30 3.89
C VAL A 168 1.33 -16.77 3.07
N ASN A 169 1.21 -16.65 1.75
CA ASN A 169 2.31 -16.83 0.80
C ASN A 169 2.67 -15.49 0.16
N ILE A 170 3.96 -15.16 0.16
CA ILE A 170 4.53 -14.04 -0.59
C ILE A 170 5.21 -14.62 -1.83
N THR A 171 4.72 -14.27 -3.00
CA THR A 171 5.09 -14.93 -4.26
C THR A 171 6.04 -14.11 -5.13
N HIS A 172 6.03 -12.80 -4.96
CA HIS A 172 6.89 -11.92 -5.75
C HIS A 172 7.31 -10.71 -4.93
N ILE A 173 8.60 -10.38 -4.96
CA ILE A 173 9.17 -9.19 -4.32
C ILE A 173 10.04 -8.48 -5.36
N GLN A 174 9.60 -7.31 -5.80
CA GLN A 174 10.34 -6.50 -6.75
C GLN A 174 11.30 -5.54 -6.04
N ARG A 175 10.76 -4.70 -5.14
CA ARG A 175 11.49 -3.69 -4.36
C ARG A 175 11.12 -3.70 -2.87
N GLY A 176 10.23 -4.60 -2.45
CA GLY A 176 9.80 -4.74 -1.06
C GLY A 176 9.06 -3.52 -0.52
N PHE A 177 9.62 -2.89 0.50
CA PHE A 177 9.01 -1.81 1.27
C PHE A 177 9.83 -0.50 1.20
N PRO A 178 9.83 0.23 0.06
CA PRO A 178 10.36 1.58 0.01
C PRO A 178 9.64 2.48 1.02
N ILE A 179 10.40 3.12 1.92
CA ILE A 179 9.86 3.93 3.01
C ILE A 179 10.66 5.22 3.14
N LYS A 180 9.95 6.33 3.37
CA LYS A 180 10.54 7.64 3.69
C LYS A 180 9.56 8.50 4.48
N GLU A 181 10.08 9.39 5.32
CA GLU A 181 9.30 10.44 5.98
C GLU A 181 8.59 11.35 4.96
N VAL A 182 7.42 11.84 5.34
CA VAL A 182 6.66 12.84 4.56
C VAL A 182 7.21 14.24 4.85
N PHE A 183 7.72 14.46 6.07
CA PHE A 183 8.34 15.68 6.54
C PHE A 183 9.67 15.33 7.22
N ASP A 184 10.73 16.07 6.95
CA ASP A 184 12.13 15.75 7.31
C ASP A 184 12.44 15.67 8.83
N LYS A 185 11.44 15.85 9.70
CA LYS A 185 11.62 15.88 11.17
C LYS A 185 11.82 14.52 11.86
N ASN A 186 11.74 13.40 11.13
CA ASN A 186 11.87 12.04 11.69
C ASN A 186 12.83 11.15 10.86
N SER A 187 13.79 11.75 10.15
CA SER A 187 14.67 11.04 9.22
C SER A 187 15.45 9.88 9.86
N ASP A 188 15.97 10.06 11.07
CA ASP A 188 16.74 9.02 11.78
C ASP A 188 15.87 7.84 12.19
N LYS A 189 14.66 8.10 12.72
CA LYS A 189 13.74 7.04 13.10
C LYS A 189 13.28 6.22 11.89
N VAL A 190 12.96 6.91 10.78
CA VAL A 190 12.56 6.27 9.53
C VAL A 190 13.72 5.52 8.90
N THR A 191 14.93 6.07 8.94
CA THR A 191 16.16 5.39 8.50
C THR A 191 16.41 4.12 9.30
N ASN A 192 16.26 4.17 10.63
CA ASN A 192 16.41 3.00 11.48
C ASN A 192 15.33 1.95 11.20
N LEU A 193 14.07 2.36 11.06
CA LEU A 193 12.98 1.45 10.70
C LEU A 193 13.24 0.79 9.34
N ARG A 194 13.74 1.55 8.35
CA ARG A 194 14.13 1.02 7.05
C ARG A 194 15.24 -0.02 7.17
N LYS A 195 16.30 0.26 7.97
CA LYS A 195 17.37 -0.71 8.24
C LYS A 195 16.86 -1.98 8.91
N GLU A 196 15.92 -1.84 9.85
CA GLU A 196 15.29 -2.99 10.53
C GLU A 196 14.49 -3.86 9.55
N ILE A 197 13.68 -3.26 8.68
CA ILE A 197 12.98 -4.00 7.62
C ILE A 197 13.99 -4.66 6.66
N SER A 198 15.10 -3.97 6.35
CA SER A 198 16.13 -4.46 5.42
C SER A 198 16.86 -5.73 5.89
N LYS A 199 16.81 -6.06 7.18
CA LYS A 199 17.37 -7.33 7.70
C LYS A 199 16.65 -8.57 7.15
N THR A 200 15.43 -8.43 6.69
CA THR A 200 14.58 -9.57 6.29
C THR A 200 13.94 -9.41 4.92
N CYS A 201 13.73 -8.18 4.46
CA CYS A 201 13.11 -7.86 3.18
C CYS A 201 13.76 -6.62 2.57
N LEU A 202 13.62 -6.44 1.27
CA LEU A 202 14.12 -5.24 0.59
C LEU A 202 13.40 -3.99 1.12
N SER A 203 14.16 -2.95 1.45
CA SER A 203 13.65 -1.62 1.81
C SER A 203 14.60 -0.54 1.30
N PRO A 204 14.60 -0.26 -0.02
CA PRO A 204 15.54 0.65 -0.62
C PRO A 204 15.31 2.10 -0.19
N LYS A 205 16.38 2.90 -0.23
CA LYS A 205 16.31 4.35 0.01
C LYS A 205 15.46 5.01 -1.08
N VAL A 206 14.61 5.94 -0.70
CA VAL A 206 13.72 6.68 -1.59
C VAL A 206 14.17 8.14 -1.67
N LYS A 207 14.34 8.66 -2.89
CA LYS A 207 14.69 10.07 -3.11
C LYS A 207 13.49 10.98 -2.83
N ASN A 208 12.32 10.63 -3.35
CA ASN A 208 11.07 11.39 -3.17
C ASN A 208 9.90 10.42 -2.97
N ILE A 209 9.28 10.45 -1.78
CA ILE A 209 8.18 9.53 -1.42
C ILE A 209 6.88 9.86 -2.18
N PHE A 210 6.64 11.11 -2.51
CA PHE A 210 5.45 11.51 -3.25
C PHE A 210 5.49 10.98 -4.68
N SER A 211 6.67 11.05 -5.32
CA SER A 211 6.91 10.43 -6.63
C SER A 211 6.76 8.91 -6.57
N GLU A 212 7.35 8.27 -5.57
CA GLU A 212 7.31 6.82 -5.38
C GLU A 212 5.87 6.31 -5.25
N ILE A 213 5.06 6.96 -4.41
CA ILE A 213 3.66 6.59 -4.20
C ILE A 213 2.82 6.82 -5.45
N PHE A 214 3.01 7.95 -6.12
CA PHE A 214 2.26 8.24 -7.34
C PHE A 214 2.57 7.23 -8.44
N ILE A 215 3.86 6.94 -8.66
CA ILE A 215 4.31 5.95 -9.65
C ILE A 215 3.73 4.57 -9.34
N LYS A 216 3.74 4.16 -8.07
CA LYS A 216 3.11 2.89 -7.66
C LYS A 216 1.62 2.88 -7.94
N SER A 217 0.92 3.98 -7.61
CA SER A 217 -0.53 4.09 -7.77
C SER A 217 -0.94 4.10 -9.25
N ILE A 218 -0.27 4.90 -10.10
CA ILE A 218 -0.58 4.95 -11.54
C ILE A 218 -0.23 3.64 -12.24
N ASN A 219 0.86 2.97 -11.86
CA ASN A 219 1.17 1.64 -12.36
C ASN A 219 0.07 0.64 -11.96
N SER A 220 -0.35 0.67 -10.69
CA SER A 220 -1.45 -0.20 -10.24
C SER A 220 -2.73 0.04 -11.02
N LEU A 221 -3.08 1.31 -11.28
CA LEU A 221 -4.26 1.66 -12.06
C LEU A 221 -4.13 1.16 -13.51
N ALA A 222 -3.05 1.50 -14.20
CA ALA A 222 -2.85 1.16 -15.62
C ALA A 222 -2.88 -0.35 -15.87
N PHE A 223 -2.09 -1.10 -15.10
CA PHE A 223 -1.97 -2.55 -15.32
C PHE A 223 -3.21 -3.32 -14.88
N ASN A 224 -3.83 -2.98 -13.75
CA ASN A 224 -5.06 -3.66 -13.33
C ASN A 224 -6.23 -3.33 -14.27
N LEU A 225 -6.35 -2.07 -14.71
CA LEU A 225 -7.41 -1.64 -15.61
C LEU A 225 -7.34 -2.40 -16.95
N ILE A 226 -6.15 -2.50 -17.53
CA ILE A 226 -5.96 -3.16 -18.82
C ILE A 226 -5.99 -4.68 -18.68
N ALA A 227 -5.49 -5.24 -17.57
CA ALA A 227 -5.62 -6.65 -17.28
C ALA A 227 -7.09 -7.09 -17.13
N LEU A 228 -7.93 -6.29 -16.47
CA LEU A 228 -9.37 -6.53 -16.34
C LEU A 228 -10.09 -6.39 -17.69
N LYS A 229 -9.74 -5.36 -18.48
CA LYS A 229 -10.33 -5.11 -19.80
C LYS A 229 -10.16 -6.31 -20.74
N TYR A 230 -8.94 -6.83 -20.82
CA TYR A 230 -8.58 -7.93 -21.73
C TYR A 230 -8.61 -9.30 -21.06
N GLU A 231 -8.80 -9.39 -19.74
CA GLU A 231 -8.72 -10.62 -18.91
C GLU A 231 -7.38 -11.36 -19.06
N GLN A 232 -6.31 -10.61 -19.28
CA GLN A 232 -4.98 -11.11 -19.60
C GLN A 232 -4.02 -11.03 -18.40
N ASN A 233 -3.24 -12.11 -18.22
CA ASN A 233 -2.08 -12.11 -17.33
C ASN A 233 -0.87 -11.37 -17.95
N ASN A 234 0.23 -11.29 -17.21
CA ASN A 234 1.42 -10.57 -17.68
C ASN A 234 2.02 -11.12 -18.98
N TYR A 235 2.01 -12.44 -19.19
CA TYR A 235 2.51 -13.06 -20.41
C TYR A 235 1.68 -12.61 -21.61
N GLN A 236 0.39 -12.71 -21.51
CA GLN A 236 -0.54 -12.30 -22.55
C GLN A 236 -0.47 -10.79 -22.84
N LEU A 237 -0.42 -9.95 -21.78
CA LEU A 237 -0.26 -8.50 -21.93
C LEU A 237 1.08 -8.13 -22.58
N LYS A 238 2.16 -8.88 -22.29
CA LYS A 238 3.48 -8.67 -22.92
C LYS A 238 3.42 -8.84 -24.43
N ASN A 239 2.64 -9.78 -24.92
CA ASN A 239 2.51 -10.10 -26.34
C ASN A 239 1.39 -9.31 -27.03
N ASN A 240 0.53 -8.62 -26.29
CA ASN A 240 -0.56 -7.81 -26.84
C ASN A 240 -0.09 -6.36 -27.09
N LYS A 241 0.19 -6.02 -28.36
CA LYS A 241 0.64 -4.67 -28.80
C LYS A 241 -0.36 -3.57 -28.39
N LYS A 242 -1.69 -3.84 -28.56
CA LYS A 242 -2.77 -2.88 -28.23
C LYS A 242 -2.83 -2.61 -26.74
N ALA A 243 -2.81 -3.66 -25.92
CA ALA A 243 -2.81 -3.55 -24.45
C ALA A 243 -1.58 -2.76 -23.95
N LYS A 244 -0.37 -3.04 -24.46
CA LYS A 244 0.85 -2.28 -24.12
C LYS A 244 0.73 -0.81 -24.48
N LYS A 245 0.16 -0.47 -25.65
CA LYS A 245 -0.09 0.92 -26.07
C LYS A 245 -1.03 1.63 -25.10
N GLU A 246 -2.13 1.00 -24.72
CA GLU A 246 -3.09 1.58 -23.78
C GLU A 246 -2.49 1.76 -22.37
N ILE A 247 -1.71 0.80 -21.87
CA ILE A 247 -0.94 0.95 -20.63
C ILE A 247 0.00 2.16 -20.72
N LEU A 248 0.75 2.29 -21.81
CA LEU A 248 1.66 3.40 -22.02
C LEU A 248 0.95 4.75 -22.00
N GLU A 249 -0.21 4.86 -22.65
CA GLU A 249 -1.02 6.08 -22.67
C GLU A 249 -1.49 6.48 -21.28
N ILE A 250 -2.00 5.53 -20.48
CA ILE A 250 -2.43 5.79 -19.09
C ILE A 250 -1.25 6.24 -18.24
N LEU A 251 -0.09 5.58 -18.35
CA LEU A 251 1.12 5.96 -17.62
C LEU A 251 1.58 7.37 -17.98
N LYS A 252 1.54 7.75 -19.26
CA LYS A 252 1.88 9.10 -19.72
C LYS A 252 0.92 10.16 -19.17
N GLU A 253 -0.40 9.88 -19.14
CA GLU A 253 -1.37 10.79 -18.54
C GLU A 253 -1.05 11.04 -17.06
N GLY A 254 -0.70 9.99 -16.31
CA GLY A 254 -0.29 10.12 -14.90
C GLY A 254 1.02 10.89 -14.76
N ASP A 255 2.05 10.57 -15.54
CA ASP A 255 3.35 11.25 -15.48
C ASP A 255 3.24 12.76 -15.77
N ASN A 256 2.31 13.17 -16.62
CA ASN A 256 2.04 14.57 -16.88
C ASN A 256 1.54 15.32 -15.64
N ILE A 257 0.83 14.64 -14.72
CA ILE A 257 0.44 15.24 -13.44
C ILE A 257 1.67 15.55 -12.59
N LEU A 258 2.64 14.62 -12.51
CA LEU A 258 3.88 14.84 -11.77
C LEU A 258 4.71 15.96 -12.38
N LYS A 259 4.88 15.96 -13.71
CA LYS A 259 5.64 16.98 -14.44
C LYS A 259 5.09 18.38 -14.20
N LYS A 260 3.76 18.58 -14.33
CA LYS A 260 3.12 19.89 -14.07
C LYS A 260 3.26 20.38 -12.62
N ASN A 261 3.53 19.49 -11.70
CA ASN A 261 3.75 19.83 -10.28
C ASN A 261 5.24 19.82 -9.89
N ASN A 262 6.16 19.77 -10.87
CA ASN A 262 7.61 19.74 -10.68
C ASN A 262 8.08 18.56 -9.79
N ILE A 263 7.34 17.45 -9.82
CA ILE A 263 7.71 16.23 -9.10
C ILE A 263 8.53 15.35 -10.03
N LYS A 264 9.79 15.09 -9.69
CA LYS A 264 10.72 14.33 -10.50
C LYS A 264 10.29 12.88 -10.68
N ILE A 265 10.33 12.40 -11.93
CA ILE A 265 10.06 11.00 -12.29
C ILE A 265 11.40 10.32 -12.50
N TYR A 266 11.64 9.22 -11.77
CA TYR A 266 12.93 8.50 -11.82
C TYR A 266 12.93 7.32 -12.78
N GLN A 267 11.80 7.03 -13.42
CA GLN A 267 11.64 5.86 -14.27
C GLN A 267 10.63 6.12 -15.39
N SER A 268 11.04 5.94 -16.64
CA SER A 268 10.15 6.17 -17.78
C SER A 268 8.98 5.19 -17.85
N PRO A 269 7.84 5.55 -18.47
CA PRO A 269 6.72 4.64 -18.69
C PRO A 269 7.11 3.33 -19.39
N LYS A 270 7.96 3.40 -20.42
CA LYS A 270 8.46 2.21 -21.14
C LYS A 270 9.24 1.28 -20.22
N SER A 271 10.16 1.83 -19.39
CA SER A 271 10.92 1.04 -18.41
C SER A 271 9.99 0.36 -17.38
N ARG A 272 8.96 1.07 -16.91
CA ARG A 272 7.96 0.51 -15.97
C ARG A 272 7.15 -0.63 -16.58
N ILE A 273 6.78 -0.52 -17.86
CA ILE A 273 6.10 -1.59 -18.61
C ILE A 273 7.01 -2.83 -18.68
N ASN A 274 8.24 -2.65 -19.14
CA ASN A 274 9.17 -3.77 -19.28
C ASN A 274 9.43 -4.47 -17.95
N GLN A 275 9.63 -3.72 -16.87
CA GLN A 275 9.85 -4.31 -15.53
C GLN A 275 8.62 -5.05 -15.01
N THR A 276 7.43 -4.49 -15.18
CA THR A 276 6.19 -5.13 -14.68
C THR A 276 5.87 -6.41 -15.46
N LEU A 277 6.05 -6.39 -16.78
CA LEU A 277 5.76 -7.54 -17.64
C LEU A 277 6.92 -8.54 -17.74
N LYS A 278 8.04 -8.31 -17.04
CA LYS A 278 9.14 -9.29 -16.94
C LYS A 278 8.71 -10.57 -16.23
N SER A 279 7.84 -10.45 -15.21
CA SER A 279 7.28 -11.59 -14.49
C SER A 279 6.08 -12.16 -15.25
N THR A 280 6.33 -13.10 -16.16
CA THR A 280 5.32 -13.64 -17.08
C THR A 280 4.24 -14.47 -16.38
N SER A 281 4.57 -15.20 -15.32
CA SER A 281 3.60 -15.99 -14.54
C SER A 281 2.68 -15.17 -13.61
N HIS A 282 2.92 -13.85 -13.51
CA HIS A 282 2.15 -13.00 -12.62
C HIS A 282 0.79 -12.63 -13.23
N THR A 283 -0.27 -12.72 -12.42
CA THR A 283 -1.60 -12.17 -12.71
C THR A 283 -1.83 -10.95 -11.83
N MET A 284 -2.31 -9.85 -12.42
CA MET A 284 -2.62 -8.63 -11.66
C MET A 284 -3.64 -8.93 -10.55
N SER A 285 -3.43 -8.30 -9.38
CA SER A 285 -4.20 -8.61 -8.17
C SER A 285 -5.72 -8.46 -8.35
N MET A 286 -6.16 -7.45 -9.10
CA MET A 286 -7.58 -7.21 -9.30
C MET A 286 -8.18 -8.19 -10.32
N LEU A 287 -7.43 -8.59 -11.35
CA LEU A 287 -7.87 -9.68 -12.25
C LEU A 287 -7.96 -11.02 -11.49
N HIS A 288 -7.01 -11.30 -10.60
CA HIS A 288 -7.09 -12.46 -9.72
C HIS A 288 -8.32 -12.41 -8.80
N ALA A 289 -8.64 -11.22 -8.25
CA ALA A 289 -9.83 -11.03 -7.42
C ALA A 289 -11.12 -11.22 -8.23
N TYR A 290 -11.18 -10.66 -9.45
CA TYR A 290 -12.29 -10.81 -10.40
C TYR A 290 -12.59 -12.28 -10.70
N LYS A 291 -11.56 -13.02 -11.14
CA LYS A 291 -11.69 -14.47 -11.44
C LYS A 291 -12.06 -15.33 -10.23
N ALA A 292 -11.86 -14.83 -9.03
CA ALA A 292 -12.20 -15.50 -7.77
C ALA A 292 -13.50 -14.97 -7.13
N ASN A 293 -14.30 -14.20 -7.85
CA ASN A 293 -15.54 -13.54 -7.37
C ASN A 293 -15.35 -12.79 -6.04
N LYS A 294 -14.21 -12.05 -5.92
CA LYS A 294 -13.87 -11.23 -4.75
C LYS A 294 -13.98 -9.76 -5.10
N GLU A 295 -14.18 -8.95 -4.05
CA GLU A 295 -14.19 -7.49 -4.15
C GLU A 295 -12.95 -6.93 -4.87
N ILE A 296 -13.19 -6.06 -5.85
CA ILE A 296 -12.18 -5.40 -6.70
C ILE A 296 -12.07 -3.94 -6.30
N GLU A 297 -10.84 -3.47 -6.10
CA GLU A 297 -10.55 -2.11 -5.61
C GLU A 297 -10.36 -1.07 -6.73
N ILE A 298 -10.79 -1.35 -7.96
CA ILE A 298 -10.53 -0.47 -9.11
C ILE A 298 -11.28 0.87 -9.03
N ARG A 299 -12.50 0.86 -8.46
CA ARG A 299 -13.31 2.07 -8.25
C ARG A 299 -12.63 3.03 -7.27
N GLU A 300 -12.14 2.53 -6.14
CA GLU A 300 -11.46 3.31 -5.11
C GLU A 300 -10.14 3.87 -5.62
N LEU A 301 -9.40 3.03 -6.36
CA LEU A 301 -8.15 3.47 -6.97
C LEU A 301 -8.40 4.61 -7.97
N TRP A 302 -9.38 4.45 -8.85
CA TRP A 302 -9.78 5.51 -9.78
C TRP A 302 -10.34 6.74 -9.08
N LYS A 303 -11.09 6.58 -7.99
CA LYS A 303 -11.63 7.68 -7.19
C LYS A 303 -10.52 8.61 -6.68
N SER A 304 -9.38 8.07 -6.23
CA SER A 304 -8.24 8.88 -5.80
C SER A 304 -7.67 9.73 -6.95
N PHE A 305 -7.57 9.16 -8.16
CA PHE A 305 -7.15 9.90 -9.35
C PHE A 305 -8.20 10.92 -9.82
N LYS A 306 -9.50 10.56 -9.83
CA LYS A 306 -10.58 11.53 -10.15
C LYS A 306 -10.52 12.76 -9.26
N GLN A 307 -10.28 12.60 -7.97
CA GLN A 307 -10.12 13.71 -7.06
C GLN A 307 -8.90 14.56 -7.40
N THR A 308 -7.78 13.93 -7.74
CA THR A 308 -6.54 14.62 -8.11
C THR A 308 -6.72 15.44 -9.39
N ILE A 309 -7.25 14.86 -10.46
CA ILE A 309 -7.45 15.56 -11.73
C ILE A 309 -8.45 16.70 -11.61
N LYS A 310 -9.54 16.54 -10.84
CA LYS A 310 -10.50 17.60 -10.55
C LYS A 310 -9.83 18.79 -9.86
N THR A 311 -9.00 18.52 -8.87
CA THR A 311 -8.32 19.59 -8.11
C THR A 311 -7.26 20.31 -8.92
N LEU A 312 -6.53 19.58 -9.76
CA LEU A 312 -5.46 20.13 -10.57
C LEU A 312 -5.95 20.69 -11.92
N ASN A 313 -7.24 20.59 -12.21
CA ASN A 313 -7.82 20.89 -13.53
C ASN A 313 -7.08 20.14 -14.64
N PHE A 314 -6.99 18.84 -14.52
CA PHE A 314 -6.24 17.96 -15.43
C PHE A 314 -7.18 16.99 -16.13
N LYS A 315 -6.79 16.48 -17.31
CA LYS A 315 -7.57 15.48 -18.05
C LYS A 315 -6.80 14.18 -18.16
N MET A 316 -7.46 13.05 -17.87
CA MET A 316 -6.98 11.68 -18.09
C MET A 316 -8.01 10.93 -18.97
N ASN A 317 -8.13 11.36 -20.21
CA ASN A 317 -9.21 10.91 -21.12
C ASN A 317 -9.08 9.43 -21.49
N LYS A 318 -7.85 8.94 -21.72
CA LYS A 318 -7.58 7.52 -22.05
C LYS A 318 -7.90 6.63 -20.86
N THR A 319 -7.47 7.05 -19.66
CA THR A 319 -7.78 6.36 -18.41
C THR A 319 -9.28 6.32 -18.16
N LYS A 320 -9.98 7.46 -18.31
CA LYS A 320 -11.44 7.56 -18.12
C LYS A 320 -12.21 6.65 -19.09
N LYS A 321 -11.79 6.62 -20.38
CA LYS A 321 -12.38 5.73 -21.40
C LYS A 321 -12.25 4.26 -21.00
N ASN A 322 -11.03 3.83 -20.68
CA ASN A 322 -10.78 2.43 -20.29
C ASN A 322 -11.50 2.07 -18.99
N PHE A 323 -11.56 3.00 -18.01
CA PHE A 323 -12.27 2.77 -16.76
C PHE A 323 -13.76 2.52 -17.00
N LYS A 324 -14.44 3.33 -17.82
CA LYS A 324 -15.85 3.14 -18.15
C LYS A 324 -16.14 1.76 -18.77
N LEU A 325 -15.27 1.30 -19.70
CA LEU A 325 -15.40 -0.03 -20.31
C LEU A 325 -15.29 -1.17 -19.29
N VAL A 326 -14.31 -1.06 -18.38
CA VAL A 326 -14.11 -2.04 -17.33
C VAL A 326 -15.21 -1.97 -16.27
N GLU A 327 -15.66 -0.79 -15.91
CA GLU A 327 -16.75 -0.58 -14.97
C GLU A 327 -18.04 -1.23 -15.46
N LYS A 328 -18.41 -0.99 -16.73
CA LYS A 328 -19.55 -1.64 -17.39
C LYS A 328 -19.43 -3.16 -17.33
N LYS A 329 -18.27 -3.70 -17.77
CA LYS A 329 -18.03 -5.14 -17.80
C LYS A 329 -18.16 -5.81 -16.42
N ILE A 330 -17.68 -5.17 -15.35
CA ILE A 330 -17.59 -5.80 -14.02
C ILE A 330 -18.85 -5.62 -13.20
N TYR A 331 -19.55 -4.49 -13.35
CA TYR A 331 -20.62 -4.10 -12.43
C TYR A 331 -22.00 -3.98 -13.07
N GLU A 332 -22.09 -4.00 -14.40
CA GLU A 332 -23.36 -3.99 -15.14
C GLU A 332 -23.70 -5.37 -15.75
N SER A 333 -22.79 -6.34 -15.62
CA SER A 333 -22.98 -7.74 -16.09
C SER A 333 -23.45 -8.66 -14.95
N ILE A 334 -23.80 -8.11 -13.79
CA ILE A 334 -24.38 -8.76 -12.63
C ILE A 334 -25.84 -8.28 -12.52
#